data_75d34e88a8387c9731644c3517f75ec1
#
_entry.id   75d34e88a8387c9731644c3517f75ec1
#
_cell.length_a   1.000
_cell.length_b   1.000
_cell.length_c   1.000
_cell.angle_alpha   90.00
_cell.angle_beta   90.00
_cell.angle_gamma   90.00
#
_symmetry.space_group_name_H-M   'P 1'
#
loop_
_entity.id
_entity.type
_entity.pdbx_description
1 polymer ?
#
loop_
_entity_poly.entity_id
_entity_poly.type
_entity_poly.pdbx_seq_one_letter_code
_entity_poly.pdbx_strand_id
1 'polypeptide(L)'
;MVICLSANIVKTALVNNNKKNKPVMLVLFSSPRKNGYTKKLLDSFLSAAKNEYDVRIIDCYKLMPKPCIHCGKCETADLCVFDDLDEYNALLNEAEALVFASPVYNLSVPAPLKALIDRSQRYFSKRFSLGIKPPIKKHKKAILLLTCGSNDRSGFEIIEKQLSRMFTIINTELFGKVSIAETDKIKDTTECERQAYELAKSLADIV
;
A
#
# COMPACT_ATOMS: atom_id res chain seq x y z
N MET A 1 17.44 26.19 65.39
CA MET A 1 16.21 26.30 64.57
C MET A 1 16.44 25.51 63.26
N VAL A 2 16.03 24.26 63.29
CA VAL A 2 16.26 23.30 62.15
C VAL A 2 14.95 23.16 61.45
N ILE A 3 14.91 23.58 60.18
CA ILE A 3 13.72 23.45 59.33
C ILE A 3 13.81 22.12 58.59
N CYS A 4 12.89 21.24 58.91
CA CYS A 4 12.72 19.92 58.24
C CYS A 4 11.89 20.11 56.97
N LEU A 5 12.50 19.90 55.79
CA LEU A 5 11.80 19.88 54.51
C LEU A 5 11.40 18.44 54.20
N SER A 6 10.10 18.18 54.27
CA SER A 6 9.48 16.90 53.85
C SER A 6 9.44 16.80 52.32
N ALA A 7 10.14 15.81 51.80
CA ALA A 7 10.09 15.47 50.35
C ALA A 7 8.81 14.69 50.05
N ASN A 8 7.88 15.31 49.32
CA ASN A 8 6.75 14.62 48.71
C ASN A 8 7.22 13.84 47.48
N ILE A 9 7.36 12.53 47.64
CA ILE A 9 7.59 11.63 46.51
C ILE A 9 6.25 11.42 45.78
N VAL A 10 6.07 12.12 44.66
CA VAL A 10 4.99 11.86 43.74
C VAL A 10 5.32 10.54 43.03
N LYS A 11 4.63 9.46 43.41
CA LYS A 11 4.63 8.19 42.66
C LYS A 11 3.91 8.41 41.33
N THR A 12 4.68 8.68 40.28
CA THR A 12 4.17 8.64 38.91
C THR A 12 3.85 7.19 38.59
N ALA A 13 2.58 6.84 38.56
CA ALA A 13 2.11 5.56 38.08
C ALA A 13 2.48 5.44 36.59
N LEU A 14 3.46 4.60 36.27
CA LEU A 14 3.75 4.17 34.92
C LEU A 14 2.56 3.37 34.43
N VAL A 15 1.66 4.00 33.67
CA VAL A 15 0.63 3.31 32.92
C VAL A 15 1.36 2.58 31.81
N ASN A 16 1.56 1.28 32.01
CA ASN A 16 2.03 0.36 30.97
C ASN A 16 0.96 0.26 29.89
N ASN A 17 0.96 1.19 28.95
CA ASN A 17 0.23 1.08 27.69
C ASN A 17 1.00 0.12 26.77
N ASN A 18 0.91 -1.18 27.02
CA ASN A 18 1.25 -2.21 26.04
C ASN A 18 0.16 -2.27 24.96
N LYS A 19 -0.07 -1.19 24.23
CA LYS A 19 -0.68 -1.25 22.91
C LYS A 19 0.39 -1.80 21.98
N LYS A 20 0.33 -3.10 21.70
CA LYS A 20 1.10 -3.69 20.59
C LYS A 20 0.84 -2.80 19.37
N ASN A 21 1.86 -2.07 18.89
CA ASN A 21 1.70 -1.23 17.72
C ASN A 21 1.28 -2.13 16.57
N LYS A 22 0.10 -1.88 16.00
CA LYS A 22 -0.39 -2.64 14.85
C LYS A 22 0.58 -2.47 13.67
N PRO A 23 0.82 -3.54 12.89
CA PRO A 23 1.59 -3.43 11.66
C PRO A 23 0.94 -2.45 10.69
N VAL A 24 1.75 -1.72 9.94
CA VAL A 24 1.24 -0.72 8.98
C VAL A 24 0.81 -1.41 7.68
N MET A 25 -0.41 -1.11 7.24
CA MET A 25 -0.92 -1.46 5.92
C MET A 25 -1.04 -0.21 5.05
N LEU A 26 -0.26 -0.14 3.97
CA LEU A 26 -0.37 0.93 2.99
C LEU A 26 -1.32 0.53 1.87
N VAL A 27 -2.39 1.30 1.69
CA VAL A 27 -3.39 1.13 0.64
C VAL A 27 -3.18 2.19 -0.44
N LEU A 28 -3.00 1.76 -1.68
CA LEU A 28 -2.98 2.61 -2.87
C LEU A 28 -4.34 2.50 -3.58
N PHE A 29 -5.21 3.46 -3.33
CA PHE A 29 -6.53 3.53 -3.96
C PHE A 29 -6.45 4.37 -5.23
N SER A 30 -6.64 3.76 -6.39
CA SER A 30 -6.46 4.42 -7.68
C SER A 30 -7.71 4.47 -8.55
N SER A 31 -8.89 4.51 -7.94
CA SER A 31 -10.13 4.74 -8.69
C SER A 31 -10.58 6.20 -8.60
N PRO A 32 -10.94 6.86 -9.72
CA PRO A 32 -11.56 8.18 -9.69
C PRO A 32 -12.99 8.12 -9.12
N ARG A 33 -13.66 6.95 -9.22
CA ARG A 33 -15.02 6.73 -8.73
C ARG A 33 -14.99 6.34 -7.26
N LYS A 34 -15.38 7.28 -6.36
CA LYS A 34 -15.30 7.06 -4.90
C LYS A 34 -16.34 6.07 -4.36
N ASN A 35 -17.39 5.76 -5.13
CA ASN A 35 -18.45 4.81 -4.79
C ASN A 35 -18.56 3.68 -5.83
N GLY A 36 -17.48 3.43 -6.61
CA GLY A 36 -17.45 2.38 -7.63
C GLY A 36 -17.12 0.99 -7.07
N TYR A 37 -17.10 0.00 -7.92
CA TYR A 37 -16.82 -1.41 -7.55
C TYR A 37 -15.45 -1.61 -6.89
N THR A 38 -14.42 -0.89 -7.35
CA THR A 38 -13.08 -0.90 -6.70
C THR A 38 -13.17 -0.46 -5.23
N LYS A 39 -14.00 0.54 -4.93
CA LYS A 39 -14.19 1.01 -3.55
C LYS A 39 -14.96 0.01 -2.71
N LYS A 40 -16.03 -0.60 -3.26
CA LYS A 40 -16.79 -1.64 -2.55
C LYS A 40 -15.90 -2.83 -2.18
N LEU A 41 -15.08 -3.29 -3.12
CA LEU A 41 -14.13 -4.37 -2.89
C LEU A 41 -13.11 -4.01 -1.81
N LEU A 42 -12.57 -2.79 -1.85
CA LEU A 42 -11.66 -2.27 -0.84
C LEU A 42 -12.34 -2.15 0.53
N ASP A 43 -13.57 -1.65 0.60
CA ASP A 43 -14.28 -1.48 1.88
C ASP A 43 -14.55 -2.82 2.55
N SER A 44 -14.92 -3.84 1.78
CA SER A 44 -15.10 -5.20 2.29
C SER A 44 -13.79 -5.75 2.85
N PHE A 45 -12.67 -5.62 2.11
CA PHE A 45 -11.34 -6.00 2.59
C PHE A 45 -10.97 -5.27 3.90
N LEU A 46 -11.15 -3.95 3.93
CA LEU A 46 -10.80 -3.12 5.09
C LEU A 46 -11.69 -3.38 6.31
N SER A 47 -12.90 -3.87 6.13
CA SER A 47 -13.78 -4.21 7.27
C SER A 47 -13.17 -5.29 8.15
N ALA A 48 -12.39 -6.23 7.59
CA ALA A 48 -11.62 -7.23 8.33
C ALA A 48 -10.23 -6.69 8.76
N ALA A 49 -9.51 -6.03 7.84
CA ALA A 49 -8.12 -5.64 8.07
C ALA A 49 -7.92 -4.61 9.18
N LYS A 50 -8.86 -3.67 9.39
CA LYS A 50 -8.75 -2.56 10.37
C LYS A 50 -8.54 -2.99 11.82
N ASN A 51 -8.96 -4.21 12.17
CA ASN A 51 -8.78 -4.71 13.53
C ASN A 51 -7.33 -5.10 13.81
N GLU A 52 -6.58 -5.50 12.79
CA GLU A 52 -5.22 -6.05 12.92
C GLU A 52 -4.13 -5.08 12.44
N TYR A 53 -4.47 -4.14 11.54
CA TYR A 53 -3.53 -3.20 10.93
C TYR A 53 -3.83 -1.74 11.25
N ASP A 54 -2.76 -0.93 11.32
CA ASP A 54 -2.84 0.53 11.15
C ASP A 54 -2.92 0.84 9.67
N VAL A 55 -4.14 1.13 9.18
CA VAL A 55 -4.42 1.30 7.75
C VAL A 55 -4.15 2.73 7.32
N ARG A 56 -3.22 2.91 6.38
CA ARG A 56 -2.87 4.19 5.75
C ARG A 56 -3.28 4.17 4.28
N ILE A 57 -4.14 5.09 3.87
CA ILE A 57 -4.70 5.11 2.51
C ILE A 57 -4.18 6.32 1.75
N ILE A 58 -3.50 6.05 0.65
CA ILE A 58 -3.14 7.05 -0.36
C ILE A 58 -4.13 6.97 -1.52
N ASP A 59 -4.89 8.05 -1.71
CA ASP A 59 -5.72 8.25 -2.88
C ASP A 59 -4.86 8.79 -4.02
N CYS A 60 -4.56 7.94 -4.99
CA CYS A 60 -3.67 8.30 -6.11
C CYS A 60 -4.18 9.48 -6.95
N TYR A 61 -5.52 9.67 -7.03
CA TYR A 61 -6.14 10.80 -7.73
C TYR A 61 -6.12 12.11 -6.93
N LYS A 62 -5.92 12.05 -5.61
CA LYS A 62 -5.65 13.25 -4.81
C LYS A 62 -4.17 13.58 -4.79
N LEU A 63 -3.32 12.56 -4.69
CA LEU A 63 -1.87 12.73 -4.69
C LEU A 63 -1.36 13.23 -6.05
N MET A 64 -1.91 12.73 -7.17
CA MET A 64 -1.51 13.08 -8.56
C MET A 64 0.01 13.10 -8.74
N PRO A 65 0.70 11.94 -8.58
CA PRO A 65 2.15 11.89 -8.62
C PRO A 65 2.72 12.39 -9.95
N LYS A 66 3.79 13.18 -9.89
CA LYS A 66 4.54 13.55 -11.08
C LYS A 66 5.15 12.31 -11.73
N PRO A 67 5.10 12.16 -13.06
CA PRO A 67 5.73 11.04 -13.74
C PRO A 67 7.26 11.06 -13.58
N CYS A 68 7.89 9.88 -13.68
CA CYS A 68 9.35 9.81 -13.75
C CYS A 68 9.85 10.46 -15.06
N ILE A 69 10.76 11.44 -14.94
CA ILE A 69 11.37 12.14 -16.09
C ILE A 69 12.76 11.63 -16.44
N HIS A 70 13.18 10.52 -15.85
CA HIS A 70 14.50 9.91 -16.08
C HIS A 70 15.68 10.90 -15.93
N CYS A 71 15.67 11.71 -14.87
CA CYS A 71 16.68 12.75 -14.63
C CYS A 71 18.02 12.20 -14.09
N GLY A 72 18.14 10.90 -13.79
CA GLY A 72 19.37 10.28 -13.27
C GLY A 72 19.68 10.57 -11.80
N LYS A 73 18.96 11.46 -11.11
CA LYS A 73 19.30 11.85 -9.73
C LYS A 73 19.36 10.68 -8.75
N CYS A 74 18.46 9.71 -8.87
CA CYS A 74 18.44 8.52 -8.02
C CYS A 74 19.58 7.53 -8.28
N GLU A 75 20.34 7.69 -9.35
CA GLU A 75 21.52 6.87 -9.65
C GLU A 75 22.75 7.31 -8.86
N THR A 76 22.77 8.55 -8.38
CA THR A 76 23.88 9.15 -7.63
C THR A 76 23.57 9.39 -6.15
N ALA A 77 22.30 9.36 -5.76
CA ALA A 77 21.85 9.56 -4.39
C ALA A 77 20.52 8.86 -4.12
N ASP A 78 20.28 8.39 -2.87
CA ASP A 78 19.00 7.77 -2.47
C ASP A 78 17.89 8.81 -2.31
N LEU A 79 17.60 9.53 -3.38
CA LEU A 79 16.53 10.54 -3.43
C LEU A 79 15.96 10.68 -4.84
N CYS A 80 14.77 11.29 -4.94
CA CYS A 80 14.21 11.74 -6.20
C CYS A 80 14.36 13.25 -6.33
N VAL A 81 14.39 13.77 -7.57
CA VAL A 81 14.37 15.22 -7.83
C VAL A 81 13.04 15.87 -7.41
N PHE A 82 11.96 15.09 -7.35
CA PHE A 82 10.65 15.50 -6.87
C PHE A 82 10.42 15.03 -5.43
N ASP A 83 9.79 15.86 -4.63
CA ASP A 83 9.43 15.67 -3.20
C ASP A 83 7.96 15.24 -2.98
N ASP A 84 7.16 15.22 -4.05
CA ASP A 84 5.73 14.90 -4.02
C ASP A 84 5.37 13.49 -3.50
N LEU A 85 6.36 12.62 -3.32
CA LEU A 85 6.18 11.24 -2.83
C LEU A 85 6.87 10.97 -1.48
N ASP A 86 7.26 11.98 -0.72
CA ASP A 86 7.99 11.76 0.54
C ASP A 86 7.15 11.03 1.57
N GLU A 87 5.87 11.38 1.73
CA GLU A 87 4.94 10.64 2.59
C GLU A 87 4.74 9.19 2.11
N TYR A 88 4.51 8.98 0.81
CA TYR A 88 4.41 7.64 0.23
C TYR A 88 5.68 6.81 0.49
N ASN A 89 6.85 7.38 0.28
CA ASN A 89 8.13 6.69 0.49
C ASN A 89 8.34 6.33 1.97
N ALA A 90 7.97 7.21 2.90
CA ALA A 90 8.03 6.92 4.34
C ALA A 90 7.11 5.75 4.69
N LEU A 91 5.83 5.80 4.29
CA LEU A 91 4.86 4.73 4.51
C LEU A 91 5.26 3.42 3.83
N LEU A 92 5.83 3.47 2.62
CA LEU A 92 6.29 2.28 1.91
C LEU A 92 7.45 1.58 2.65
N ASN A 93 8.33 2.33 3.30
CA ASN A 93 9.42 1.76 4.12
C ASN A 93 8.90 1.16 5.44
N GLU A 94 7.83 1.71 5.99
CA GLU A 94 7.23 1.29 7.26
C GLU A 94 6.26 0.10 7.09
N ALA A 95 5.54 0.03 5.97
CA ALA A 95 4.48 -0.93 5.73
C ALA A 95 4.96 -2.40 5.80
N GLU A 96 4.10 -3.27 6.30
CA GLU A 96 4.22 -4.74 6.28
C GLU A 96 3.23 -5.35 5.29
N ALA A 97 2.17 -4.62 4.94
CA ALA A 97 1.22 -4.99 3.91
C ALA A 97 1.00 -3.85 2.92
N LEU A 98 0.84 -4.20 1.63
CA LEU A 98 0.51 -3.28 0.55
C LEU A 98 -0.78 -3.73 -0.11
N VAL A 99 -1.73 -2.81 -0.31
CA VAL A 99 -2.97 -3.09 -1.04
C VAL A 99 -3.06 -2.17 -2.25
N PHE A 100 -3.19 -2.76 -3.43
CA PHE A 100 -3.42 -2.05 -4.69
C PHE A 100 -4.88 -2.22 -5.08
N ALA A 101 -5.70 -1.20 -4.84
CA ALA A 101 -7.11 -1.17 -5.23
C ALA A 101 -7.29 -0.31 -6.49
N SER A 102 -7.50 -0.97 -7.64
CA SER A 102 -7.42 -0.32 -8.95
C SER A 102 -8.47 -0.83 -9.94
N PRO A 103 -9.10 0.05 -10.72
CA PRO A 103 -9.74 -0.38 -11.95
C PRO A 103 -8.67 -0.67 -13.03
N VAL A 104 -9.07 -1.45 -14.03
CA VAL A 104 -8.27 -1.67 -15.26
C VAL A 104 -8.65 -0.60 -16.29
N TYR A 105 -7.67 0.16 -16.75
CA TYR A 105 -7.80 1.12 -17.85
C TYR A 105 -6.81 0.76 -18.97
N ASN A 106 -7.32 0.47 -20.18
CA ASN A 106 -6.48 0.08 -21.31
C ASN A 106 -5.48 -1.04 -20.95
N LEU A 107 -5.97 -2.11 -20.34
CA LEU A 107 -5.19 -3.27 -19.86
C LEU A 107 -4.13 -2.94 -18.81
N SER A 108 -4.14 -1.75 -18.23
CA SER A 108 -3.18 -1.29 -17.24
C SER A 108 -3.88 -0.62 -16.04
N VAL A 109 -3.10 -0.14 -15.10
CA VAL A 109 -3.58 0.71 -14.01
C VAL A 109 -3.79 2.15 -14.49
N PRO A 110 -4.65 2.96 -13.82
CA PRO A 110 -4.79 4.37 -14.12
C PRO A 110 -3.48 5.16 -14.00
N ALA A 111 -3.35 6.25 -14.78
CA ALA A 111 -2.14 7.05 -14.87
C ALA A 111 -1.52 7.48 -13.52
N PRO A 112 -2.29 7.92 -12.50
CA PRO A 112 -1.69 8.27 -11.21
C PRO A 112 -1.00 7.09 -10.52
N LEU A 113 -1.57 5.88 -10.57
CA LEU A 113 -0.91 4.70 -10.00
C LEU A 113 0.28 4.27 -10.87
N LYS A 114 0.18 4.40 -12.20
CA LYS A 114 1.30 4.11 -13.09
C LYS A 114 2.50 5.03 -12.79
N ALA A 115 2.27 6.30 -12.51
CA ALA A 115 3.33 7.21 -12.11
C ALA A 115 4.04 6.76 -10.83
N LEU A 116 3.31 6.25 -9.81
CA LEU A 116 3.91 5.65 -8.62
C LEU A 116 4.78 4.43 -8.96
N ILE A 117 4.27 3.54 -9.83
CA ILE A 117 5.00 2.35 -10.28
C ILE A 117 6.30 2.77 -10.99
N ASP A 118 6.23 3.74 -11.90
CA ASP A 118 7.42 4.22 -12.63
C ASP A 118 8.43 4.92 -11.71
N ARG A 119 7.95 5.61 -10.68
CA ARG A 119 8.80 6.25 -9.67
C ARG A 119 9.49 5.24 -8.74
N SER A 120 9.13 3.94 -8.78
CA SER A 120 9.91 2.88 -8.14
C SER A 120 11.32 2.72 -8.75
N GLN A 121 11.62 3.38 -9.87
CA GLN A 121 12.95 3.56 -10.44
C GLN A 121 13.97 4.03 -9.39
N ARG A 122 13.57 4.84 -8.41
CA ARG A 122 14.42 5.22 -7.28
C ARG A 122 14.96 3.99 -6.52
N TYR A 123 14.10 3.01 -6.23
CA TYR A 123 14.50 1.79 -5.51
C TYR A 123 15.31 0.85 -6.40
N PHE A 124 15.03 0.84 -7.70
CA PHE A 124 15.87 0.14 -8.67
C PHE A 124 17.29 0.71 -8.66
N SER A 125 17.45 2.01 -8.80
CA SER A 125 18.75 2.70 -8.76
C SER A 125 19.44 2.53 -7.41
N LYS A 126 18.71 2.58 -6.29
CA LYS A 126 19.24 2.29 -4.95
C LYS A 126 19.86 0.90 -4.88
N ARG A 127 19.23 -0.10 -5.53
CA ARG A 127 19.74 -1.48 -5.56
C ARG A 127 20.95 -1.65 -6.49
N PHE A 128 20.89 -1.11 -7.71
CA PHE A 128 21.82 -1.44 -8.77
C PHE A 128 22.90 -0.36 -8.95
N SER A 129 22.61 0.90 -8.81
CA SER A 129 23.56 2.01 -8.95
C SER A 129 24.28 2.30 -7.63
N LEU A 130 23.55 2.32 -6.50
CA LEU A 130 24.13 2.60 -5.18
C LEU A 130 24.55 1.35 -4.40
N GLY A 131 24.26 0.15 -4.90
CA GLY A 131 24.66 -1.11 -4.28
C GLY A 131 23.93 -1.48 -2.97
N ILE A 132 22.86 -0.77 -2.60
CA ILE A 132 22.12 -0.97 -1.34
C ILE A 132 21.07 -2.10 -1.53
N LYS A 133 21.33 -3.25 -0.91
CA LYS A 133 20.51 -4.48 -1.04
C LYS A 133 20.12 -5.03 0.34
N PRO A 134 18.81 -5.21 0.61
CA PRO A 134 17.65 -4.78 -0.18
C PRO A 134 17.45 -3.26 -0.10
N PRO A 135 16.86 -2.61 -1.12
CA PRO A 135 16.57 -1.18 -1.11
C PRO A 135 15.61 -0.77 0.02
N ILE A 136 14.65 -1.64 0.32
CA ILE A 136 13.73 -1.56 1.45
C ILE A 136 13.94 -2.81 2.29
N LYS A 137 14.26 -2.64 3.58
CA LYS A 137 14.60 -3.75 4.47
C LYS A 137 13.37 -4.59 4.84
N LYS A 138 12.25 -3.92 5.16
CA LYS A 138 11.04 -4.58 5.62
C LYS A 138 10.41 -5.39 4.48
N HIS A 139 10.22 -6.70 4.69
CA HIS A 139 9.47 -7.54 3.77
C HIS A 139 7.97 -7.25 3.85
N LYS A 140 7.25 -7.36 2.73
CA LYS A 140 5.85 -6.99 2.64
C LYS A 140 5.03 -8.05 1.91
N LYS A 141 3.77 -8.17 2.30
CA LYS A 141 2.74 -8.93 1.58
C LYS A 141 1.91 -7.96 0.75
N ALA A 142 1.73 -8.26 -0.54
CA ALA A 142 0.91 -7.45 -1.44
C ALA A 142 -0.44 -8.09 -1.72
N ILE A 143 -1.48 -7.27 -1.80
CA ILE A 143 -2.84 -7.64 -2.17
C ILE A 143 -3.25 -6.84 -3.40
N LEU A 144 -3.87 -7.51 -4.37
CA LEU A 144 -4.45 -6.86 -5.54
C LEU A 144 -5.98 -6.95 -5.49
N LEU A 145 -6.65 -5.81 -5.49
CA LEU A 145 -8.09 -5.66 -5.61
C LEU A 145 -8.39 -4.95 -6.93
N LEU A 146 -8.76 -5.72 -7.96
CA LEU A 146 -8.85 -5.22 -9.32
C LEU A 146 -10.27 -5.29 -9.88
N THR A 147 -10.68 -4.29 -10.67
CA THR A 147 -12.00 -4.28 -11.30
C THR A 147 -11.90 -3.91 -12.79
N CYS A 148 -12.69 -4.54 -13.64
CA CYS A 148 -12.74 -4.27 -15.08
C CYS A 148 -14.18 -4.14 -15.56
N GLY A 149 -14.48 -3.14 -16.42
CA GLY A 149 -15.81 -2.95 -17.01
C GLY A 149 -16.19 -4.06 -17.97
N SER A 150 -15.24 -4.51 -18.79
CA SER A 150 -15.44 -5.53 -19.81
C SER A 150 -15.28 -6.96 -19.26
N ASN A 151 -15.53 -7.96 -20.10
CA ASN A 151 -15.25 -9.38 -19.84
C ASN A 151 -13.79 -9.78 -20.13
N ASP A 152 -12.99 -8.89 -20.72
CA ASP A 152 -11.57 -9.14 -20.97
C ASP A 152 -10.78 -9.11 -19.67
N ARG A 153 -10.29 -10.28 -19.27
CA ARG A 153 -9.53 -10.46 -18.04
C ARG A 153 -8.02 -10.30 -18.20
N SER A 154 -7.54 -10.12 -19.43
CA SER A 154 -6.10 -9.99 -19.70
C SER A 154 -5.43 -8.81 -18.99
N GLY A 155 -6.19 -7.73 -18.74
CA GLY A 155 -5.72 -6.61 -17.97
C GLY A 155 -5.32 -6.96 -16.54
N PHE A 156 -5.96 -7.93 -15.90
CA PHE A 156 -5.57 -8.38 -14.55
C PHE A 156 -4.20 -9.05 -14.55
N GLU A 157 -3.92 -9.90 -15.54
CA GLU A 157 -2.64 -10.58 -15.68
C GLU A 157 -1.51 -9.62 -16.03
N ILE A 158 -1.80 -8.64 -16.89
CA ILE A 158 -0.82 -7.61 -17.27
C ILE A 158 -0.46 -6.74 -16.08
N ILE A 159 -1.44 -6.30 -15.28
CA ILE A 159 -1.21 -5.51 -14.07
C ILE A 159 -0.40 -6.32 -13.05
N GLU A 160 -0.75 -7.58 -12.81
CA GLU A 160 0.00 -8.45 -11.91
C GLU A 160 1.46 -8.58 -12.36
N LYS A 161 1.70 -8.78 -13.66
CA LYS A 161 3.04 -8.87 -14.24
C LYS A 161 3.83 -7.56 -14.12
N GLN A 162 3.19 -6.42 -14.29
CA GLN A 162 3.81 -5.10 -14.06
C GLN A 162 4.21 -4.92 -12.59
N LEU A 163 3.28 -5.20 -11.67
CA LEU A 163 3.50 -5.05 -10.24
C LEU A 163 4.53 -6.05 -9.71
N SER A 164 4.61 -7.27 -10.22
CA SER A 164 5.60 -8.26 -9.81
C SER A 164 7.05 -7.77 -10.00
N ARG A 165 7.30 -6.96 -11.04
CA ARG A 165 8.61 -6.32 -11.27
C ARG A 165 8.92 -5.30 -10.16
N MET A 166 7.95 -4.46 -9.82
CA MET A 166 8.07 -3.51 -8.72
C MET A 166 8.26 -4.26 -7.39
N PHE A 167 7.47 -5.31 -7.12
CA PHE A 167 7.54 -6.09 -5.89
C PHE A 167 8.93 -6.66 -5.62
N THR A 168 9.58 -7.22 -6.65
CA THR A 168 10.96 -7.71 -6.54
C THR A 168 11.94 -6.63 -6.07
N ILE A 169 11.73 -5.38 -6.50
CA ILE A 169 12.59 -4.25 -6.14
C ILE A 169 12.31 -3.75 -4.73
N ILE A 170 11.04 -3.68 -4.32
CA ILE A 170 10.64 -3.11 -3.04
C ILE A 170 10.49 -4.14 -1.91
N ASN A 171 11.10 -5.33 -2.06
CA ASN A 171 11.09 -6.42 -1.09
C ASN A 171 9.66 -6.85 -0.70
N THR A 172 8.87 -7.17 -1.70
CA THR A 172 7.45 -7.50 -1.54
C THR A 172 7.12 -8.77 -2.31
N GLU A 173 6.19 -9.57 -1.80
CA GLU A 173 5.63 -10.71 -2.52
C GLU A 173 4.11 -10.59 -2.63
N LEU A 174 3.55 -11.12 -3.71
CA LEU A 174 2.11 -11.18 -3.87
C LEU A 174 1.54 -12.25 -2.94
N PHE A 175 0.67 -11.85 -2.01
CA PHE A 175 -0.04 -12.75 -1.10
C PHE A 175 -1.35 -13.25 -1.71
N GLY A 176 -2.12 -12.35 -2.32
CA GLY A 176 -3.40 -12.73 -2.91
C GLY A 176 -4.02 -11.64 -3.77
N LYS A 177 -5.06 -12.04 -4.47
CA LYS A 177 -5.80 -11.11 -5.34
C LYS A 177 -7.29 -11.46 -5.38
N VAL A 178 -8.13 -10.42 -5.52
CA VAL A 178 -9.54 -10.54 -5.88
C VAL A 178 -9.81 -9.62 -7.05
N SER A 179 -10.51 -10.12 -8.06
CA SER A 179 -10.81 -9.35 -9.26
C SER A 179 -12.26 -9.51 -9.70
N ILE A 180 -12.88 -8.40 -10.15
CA ILE A 180 -14.23 -8.34 -10.69
C ILE A 180 -14.16 -7.88 -12.14
N ALA A 181 -14.58 -8.73 -13.06
CA ALA A 181 -14.80 -8.37 -14.47
C ALA A 181 -16.27 -8.03 -14.73
N GLU A 182 -16.57 -7.46 -15.90
CA GLU A 182 -17.92 -7.14 -16.37
C GLU A 182 -18.71 -6.17 -15.47
N THR A 183 -18.00 -5.26 -14.77
CA THR A 183 -18.65 -4.30 -13.86
C THR A 183 -19.61 -3.33 -14.56
N ASP A 184 -19.58 -3.26 -15.89
CA ASP A 184 -20.55 -2.48 -16.66
C ASP A 184 -21.91 -3.20 -16.79
N LYS A 185 -21.97 -4.51 -16.54
CA LYS A 185 -23.15 -5.35 -16.68
C LYS A 185 -23.64 -5.93 -15.36
N ILE A 186 -22.72 -6.44 -14.53
CA ILE A 186 -23.08 -7.07 -13.26
C ILE A 186 -23.51 -6.04 -12.22
N LYS A 187 -24.48 -6.44 -11.38
CA LYS A 187 -24.94 -5.60 -10.24
C LYS A 187 -24.58 -6.23 -8.90
N ASP A 188 -24.48 -7.55 -8.86
CA ASP A 188 -24.15 -8.30 -7.66
C ASP A 188 -22.66 -8.61 -7.60
N THR A 189 -22.01 -8.13 -6.57
CA THR A 189 -20.57 -8.34 -6.29
C THR A 189 -20.34 -9.02 -4.94
N THR A 190 -21.40 -9.51 -4.29
CA THR A 190 -21.39 -10.06 -2.94
C THR A 190 -20.32 -11.14 -2.76
N GLU A 191 -20.19 -12.04 -3.72
CA GLU A 191 -19.20 -13.13 -3.63
C GLU A 191 -17.76 -12.60 -3.68
N CYS A 192 -17.46 -11.63 -4.57
CA CYS A 192 -16.14 -11.02 -4.64
C CYS A 192 -15.83 -10.17 -3.39
N GLU A 193 -16.83 -9.50 -2.84
CA GLU A 193 -16.71 -8.76 -1.59
C GLU A 193 -16.41 -9.72 -0.43
N ARG A 194 -17.11 -10.87 -0.36
CA ARG A 194 -16.82 -11.93 0.61
C ARG A 194 -15.39 -12.46 0.47
N GLN A 195 -14.94 -12.73 -0.76
CA GLN A 195 -13.55 -13.17 -1.03
C GLN A 195 -12.53 -12.13 -0.57
N ALA A 196 -12.80 -10.84 -0.75
CA ALA A 196 -11.92 -9.78 -0.29
C ALA A 196 -11.85 -9.73 1.25
N TYR A 197 -12.97 -9.91 1.92
CA TYR A 197 -13.04 -9.99 3.38
C TYR A 197 -12.22 -11.18 3.91
N GLU A 198 -12.42 -12.37 3.35
CA GLU A 198 -11.69 -13.59 3.79
C GLU A 198 -10.20 -13.49 3.48
N LEU A 199 -9.80 -12.85 2.36
CA LEU A 199 -8.40 -12.61 2.04
C LEU A 199 -7.74 -11.71 3.09
N ALA A 200 -8.45 -10.69 3.59
CA ALA A 200 -7.94 -9.83 4.66
C ALA A 200 -7.74 -10.59 5.97
N LYS A 201 -8.67 -11.50 6.32
CA LYS A 201 -8.53 -12.38 7.51
C LYS A 201 -7.32 -13.29 7.38
N SER A 202 -7.19 -13.98 6.24
CA SER A 202 -6.04 -14.87 5.99
C SER A 202 -4.70 -14.12 6.03
N LEU A 203 -4.67 -12.84 5.64
CA LEU A 203 -3.46 -12.02 5.76
C LEU A 203 -3.14 -11.71 7.22
N ALA A 204 -4.15 -11.48 8.06
CA ALA A 204 -3.97 -11.19 9.47
C ALA A 204 -3.44 -12.42 10.27
N ASP A 205 -3.81 -13.63 9.85
CA ASP A 205 -3.39 -14.88 10.53
C ASP A 205 -1.87 -15.17 10.41
N ILE A 206 -1.15 -14.46 9.53
CA ILE A 206 0.28 -14.67 9.27
C ILE A 206 1.19 -13.53 9.77
N VAL A 207 0.64 -12.51 10.41
CA VAL A 207 1.32 -11.37 11.03
C VAL A 207 1.31 -11.49 12.55
#